data_2b4c83f6d4483523dcc3bcc5dcf23a57
#
_entry.id   2b4c83f6d4483523dcc3bcc5dcf23a57
#
_cell.length_a   1.000
_cell.length_b   1.000
_cell.length_c   1.000
_cell.angle_alpha   90.00
_cell.angle_beta   90.00
_cell.angle_gamma   90.00
#
_symmetry.space_group_name_H-M   'P 1'
#
loop_
_entity.id
_entity.type
_entity.pdbx_description
1 polymer ?
#
loop_
_entity_poly.entity_id
_entity_poly.type
_entity_poly.pdbx_seq_one_letter_code
_entity_poly.pdbx_strand_id
1 'polypeptide(L)'
;GREEMENLVDSALEFWLTSGRYTQRFEEEFARYLKVRFCSLVNSGSSANLLAFMALTSPLLKDRRIRRGDEVITVAAGFPTTISPIVQYGAVPVFVDVNIPQYNIDVTRLEEAYSAKTKAVMLAHTLGNPFDLKAVKDFCDRHGLWLIEDNCDALGSEYTLDGKTFLTGTVGDIGTSSFYPPHHMTMGEGGAVYTDNPLLHKCIRSFRDWGRDCSCPPGRDGLCGHRYDRQYGQLPAGYDHKYVYSHFGYNLKATDLQASIGCAQLEKFPSFVERR
;
A
#
# COMPACT_ATOMS: atom_id res chain seq x y z
N GLY A 1 -11.56 -13.55 18.70
CA GLY A 1 -12.79 -13.76 19.48
C GLY A 1 -13.78 -14.60 18.71
N ARG A 2 -15.04 -14.53 19.10
CA ARG A 2 -16.12 -15.35 18.50
C ARG A 2 -16.39 -14.94 17.06
N GLU A 3 -16.46 -13.68 16.79
CA GLU A 3 -16.81 -13.10 15.47
C GLU A 3 -15.75 -13.46 14.41
N GLU A 4 -14.47 -13.47 14.78
CA GLU A 4 -13.40 -13.92 13.89
C GLU A 4 -13.56 -15.41 13.54
N MET A 5 -13.91 -16.23 14.54
CA MET A 5 -14.14 -17.66 14.31
C MET A 5 -15.38 -17.91 13.46
N GLU A 6 -16.48 -17.19 13.69
CA GLU A 6 -17.71 -17.29 12.89
C GLU A 6 -17.43 -16.92 11.42
N ASN A 7 -16.77 -15.79 11.15
CA ASN A 7 -16.40 -15.37 9.80
C ASN A 7 -15.44 -16.38 9.14
N LEU A 8 -14.45 -16.88 9.89
CA LEU A 8 -13.48 -17.85 9.37
C LEU A 8 -14.16 -19.16 8.95
N VAL A 9 -15.05 -19.69 9.81
CA VAL A 9 -15.80 -20.90 9.50
C VAL A 9 -16.74 -20.69 8.32
N ASP A 10 -17.43 -19.55 8.24
CA ASP A 10 -18.29 -19.18 7.13
C ASP A 10 -17.51 -19.12 5.80
N SER A 11 -16.34 -18.47 5.79
CA SER A 11 -15.45 -18.45 4.62
C SER A 11 -14.93 -19.85 4.25
N ALA A 12 -14.61 -20.68 5.26
CA ALA A 12 -14.13 -22.04 5.02
C ALA A 12 -15.21 -22.94 4.43
N LEU A 13 -16.47 -22.80 4.87
CA LEU A 13 -17.61 -23.57 4.34
C LEU A 13 -17.95 -23.17 2.90
N GLU A 14 -17.77 -21.91 2.52
CA GLU A 14 -17.91 -21.47 1.13
C GLU A 14 -16.83 -22.07 0.22
N PHE A 15 -15.67 -22.43 0.77
CA PHE A 15 -14.53 -23.04 0.10
C PHE A 15 -13.98 -22.23 -1.08
N TRP A 16 -14.10 -20.89 -1.02
CA TRP A 16 -13.44 -19.98 -1.95
C TRP A 16 -12.07 -19.61 -1.42
N LEU A 17 -11.01 -20.31 -1.87
CA LEU A 17 -9.67 -20.30 -1.26
C LEU A 17 -8.73 -19.18 -1.73
N THR A 18 -9.18 -18.28 -2.60
CA THR A 18 -8.44 -17.08 -3.01
C THR A 18 -9.19 -15.83 -2.56
N SER A 19 -8.81 -14.63 -3.05
CA SER A 19 -9.55 -13.41 -2.71
C SER A 19 -11.00 -13.48 -3.25
N GLY A 20 -11.96 -13.18 -2.39
CA GLY A 20 -13.39 -13.29 -2.66
C GLY A 20 -14.21 -12.17 -2.01
N ARG A 21 -15.38 -12.52 -1.46
CA ARG A 21 -16.33 -11.53 -0.91
C ARG A 21 -15.84 -10.86 0.37
N TYR A 22 -15.12 -11.57 1.24
CA TYR A 22 -14.53 -11.00 2.45
C TYR A 22 -13.38 -10.04 2.10
N THR A 23 -12.58 -10.37 1.09
CA THR A 23 -11.55 -9.45 0.58
C THR A 23 -12.18 -8.15 0.08
N GLN A 24 -13.24 -8.24 -0.75
CA GLN A 24 -13.93 -7.05 -1.24
C GLN A 24 -14.53 -6.24 -0.09
N ARG A 25 -15.23 -6.89 0.84
CA ARG A 25 -15.79 -6.24 2.03
C ARG A 25 -14.73 -5.52 2.84
N PHE A 26 -13.61 -6.19 3.13
CA PHE A 26 -12.53 -5.59 3.89
C PHE A 26 -11.94 -4.37 3.18
N GLU A 27 -11.64 -4.48 1.87
CA GLU A 27 -11.10 -3.35 1.08
C GLU A 27 -12.02 -2.12 1.13
N GLU A 28 -13.34 -2.31 1.01
CA GLU A 28 -14.33 -1.24 1.07
C GLU A 28 -14.48 -0.63 2.47
N GLU A 29 -14.55 -1.46 3.51
CA GLU A 29 -14.71 -1.02 4.90
C GLU A 29 -13.44 -0.34 5.44
N PHE A 30 -12.26 -0.87 5.10
CA PHE A 30 -10.98 -0.30 5.51
C PHE A 30 -10.70 1.04 4.80
N ALA A 31 -11.01 1.14 3.51
CA ALA A 31 -10.94 2.41 2.79
C ALA A 31 -11.87 3.46 3.42
N ARG A 32 -13.09 3.06 3.82
CA ARG A 32 -14.03 3.95 4.52
C ARG A 32 -13.52 4.38 5.89
N TYR A 33 -12.93 3.46 6.66
CA TYR A 33 -12.33 3.78 7.95
C TYR A 33 -11.21 4.83 7.81
N LEU A 34 -10.31 4.62 6.85
CA LEU A 34 -9.19 5.53 6.56
C LEU A 34 -9.63 6.82 5.87
N LYS A 35 -10.87 6.91 5.37
CA LYS A 35 -11.40 8.00 4.55
C LYS A 35 -10.61 8.21 3.25
N VAL A 36 -10.11 7.13 2.66
CA VAL A 36 -9.45 7.12 1.34
C VAL A 36 -10.34 6.48 0.28
N ARG A 37 -10.03 6.73 -0.99
CA ARG A 37 -10.85 6.23 -2.10
C ARG A 37 -10.63 4.77 -2.43
N PHE A 38 -9.41 4.28 -2.26
CA PHE A 38 -9.01 2.94 -2.73
C PHE A 38 -8.16 2.23 -1.70
N CYS A 39 -8.46 0.96 -1.50
CA CYS A 39 -7.65 0.01 -0.73
C CYS A 39 -7.46 -1.27 -1.55
N SER A 40 -6.32 -1.92 -1.39
CA SER A 40 -6.02 -3.24 -1.94
C SER A 40 -5.41 -4.11 -0.84
N LEU A 41 -6.10 -5.19 -0.48
CA LEU A 41 -5.62 -6.16 0.49
C LEU A 41 -4.51 -7.02 -0.12
N VAL A 42 -3.48 -7.29 0.68
CA VAL A 42 -2.32 -8.12 0.33
C VAL A 42 -1.99 -9.09 1.47
N ASN A 43 -1.10 -10.05 1.18
CA ASN A 43 -0.81 -11.16 2.10
C ASN A 43 0.13 -10.82 3.26
N SER A 44 0.73 -9.61 3.30
CA SER A 44 1.54 -9.12 4.43
C SER A 44 1.84 -7.63 4.32
N GLY A 45 2.26 -6.99 5.43
CA GLY A 45 2.76 -5.61 5.41
C GLY A 45 4.01 -5.45 4.56
N SER A 46 4.90 -6.45 4.55
CA SER A 46 6.08 -6.46 3.67
C SER A 46 5.68 -6.42 2.19
N SER A 47 4.66 -7.18 1.81
CA SER A 47 4.10 -7.15 0.46
C SER A 47 3.41 -5.82 0.16
N ALA A 48 2.81 -5.17 1.17
CA ALA A 48 2.23 -3.84 1.03
C ALA A 48 3.30 -2.80 0.68
N ASN A 49 4.41 -2.79 1.42
CA ASN A 49 5.55 -1.92 1.15
C ASN A 49 6.17 -2.17 -0.23
N LEU A 50 6.37 -3.44 -0.59
CA LEU A 50 6.85 -3.81 -1.92
C LEU A 50 5.91 -3.28 -3.01
N LEU A 51 4.62 -3.46 -2.85
CA LEU A 51 3.62 -3.07 -3.84
C LEU A 51 3.48 -1.55 -3.97
N ALA A 52 3.51 -0.82 -2.84
CA ALA A 52 3.50 0.64 -2.82
C ALA A 52 4.68 1.21 -3.61
N PHE A 53 5.88 0.69 -3.36
CA PHE A 53 7.08 1.10 -4.09
C PHE A 53 7.00 0.72 -5.58
N MET A 54 6.65 -0.54 -5.90
CA MET A 54 6.58 -1.03 -7.28
C MET A 54 5.54 -0.28 -8.12
N ALA A 55 4.44 0.18 -7.53
CA ALA A 55 3.46 1.00 -8.23
C ALA A 55 4.08 2.29 -8.79
N LEU A 56 5.05 2.87 -8.09
CA LEU A 56 5.77 4.08 -8.52
C LEU A 56 6.79 3.82 -9.65
N THR A 57 7.10 2.57 -9.94
CA THR A 57 7.99 2.20 -11.07
C THR A 57 7.24 2.03 -12.39
N SER A 58 5.90 2.08 -12.36
CA SER A 58 5.03 1.83 -13.51
C SER A 58 5.32 2.77 -14.70
N PRO A 59 5.46 2.25 -15.93
CA PRO A 59 5.54 3.07 -17.12
C PRO A 59 4.35 4.02 -17.32
N LEU A 60 3.19 3.71 -16.74
CA LEU A 60 1.98 4.55 -16.80
C LEU A 60 2.19 5.92 -16.13
N LEU A 61 3.15 6.04 -15.21
CA LEU A 61 3.50 7.30 -14.55
C LEU A 61 4.43 8.20 -15.38
N LYS A 62 4.83 7.75 -16.57
CA LYS A 62 5.67 8.51 -17.52
C LYS A 62 6.97 9.02 -16.87
N ASP A 63 7.19 10.33 -16.84
CA ASP A 63 8.43 10.94 -16.32
C ASP A 63 8.48 10.97 -14.78
N ARG A 64 7.33 10.80 -14.11
CA ARG A 64 7.28 10.70 -12.66
C ARG A 64 7.63 9.30 -12.11
N ARG A 65 7.76 8.28 -12.97
CA ARG A 65 8.10 6.93 -12.50
C ARG A 65 9.50 6.87 -11.90
N ILE A 66 9.69 6.00 -10.91
CA ILE A 66 11.00 5.64 -10.38
C ILE A 66 11.68 4.67 -11.36
N ARG A 67 12.96 4.92 -11.66
CA ARG A 67 13.82 4.07 -12.50
C ARG A 67 14.97 3.52 -11.68
N ARG A 68 15.65 2.50 -12.20
CA ARG A 68 16.90 2.01 -11.60
C ARG A 68 17.92 3.14 -11.53
N GLY A 69 18.56 3.29 -10.37
CA GLY A 69 19.52 4.37 -10.10
C GLY A 69 18.89 5.69 -9.65
N ASP A 70 17.56 5.83 -9.67
CA ASP A 70 16.88 6.95 -9.00
C ASP A 70 16.98 6.80 -7.48
N GLU A 71 16.91 7.91 -6.77
CA GLU A 71 17.11 7.99 -5.33
C GLU A 71 15.76 8.07 -4.58
N VAL A 72 15.73 7.41 -3.41
CA VAL A 72 14.60 7.44 -2.48
C VAL A 72 15.11 7.77 -1.09
N ILE A 73 14.63 8.89 -0.54
CA ILE A 73 14.99 9.28 0.83
C ILE A 73 14.27 8.41 1.83
N THR A 74 15.01 7.90 2.81
CA THR A 74 14.51 7.04 3.90
C THR A 74 15.41 7.17 5.13
N VAL A 75 15.18 6.36 6.16
CA VAL A 75 16.01 6.29 7.37
C VAL A 75 16.63 4.90 7.53
N ALA A 76 17.83 4.82 8.12
CA ALA A 76 18.47 3.54 8.42
C ALA A 76 17.91 2.86 9.69
N ALA A 77 17.43 3.66 10.64
CA ALA A 77 16.80 3.18 11.87
C ALA A 77 15.32 2.86 11.63
N GLY A 78 15.05 1.77 10.90
CA GLY A 78 13.69 1.37 10.53
C GLY A 78 13.60 -0.12 10.24
N PHE A 79 12.38 -0.57 9.91
CA PHE A 79 12.17 -1.98 9.58
C PHE A 79 12.68 -2.29 8.17
N PRO A 80 13.33 -3.44 7.92
CA PRO A 80 13.97 -3.75 6.64
C PRO A 80 13.03 -3.64 5.43
N THR A 81 11.74 -3.98 5.57
CA THR A 81 10.82 -4.01 4.44
C THR A 81 10.34 -2.64 3.97
N THR A 82 10.59 -1.58 4.73
CA THR A 82 10.45 -0.20 4.26
C THR A 82 11.55 0.15 3.24
N ILE A 83 12.74 -0.48 3.35
CA ILE A 83 13.92 -0.19 2.53
C ILE A 83 14.14 -1.23 1.42
N SER A 84 13.87 -2.50 1.71
CA SER A 84 14.17 -3.62 0.81
C SER A 84 13.64 -3.44 -0.62
N PRO A 85 12.42 -2.93 -0.87
CA PRO A 85 11.91 -2.73 -2.22
C PRO A 85 12.78 -1.77 -3.05
N ILE A 86 13.34 -0.73 -2.43
CA ILE A 86 14.21 0.26 -3.06
C ILE A 86 15.46 -0.45 -3.63
N VAL A 87 16.12 -1.24 -2.76
CA VAL A 87 17.35 -1.95 -3.11
C VAL A 87 17.08 -3.07 -4.13
N GLN A 88 16.02 -3.86 -3.93
CA GLN A 88 15.65 -4.97 -4.81
C GLN A 88 15.34 -4.51 -6.24
N TYR A 89 14.69 -3.36 -6.38
CA TYR A 89 14.44 -2.77 -7.69
C TYR A 89 15.70 -2.22 -8.35
N GLY A 90 16.70 -1.84 -7.57
CA GLY A 90 17.91 -1.19 -8.04
C GLY A 90 17.81 0.34 -8.05
N ALA A 91 16.92 0.92 -7.27
CA ALA A 91 16.95 2.31 -6.85
C ALA A 91 17.94 2.47 -5.68
N VAL A 92 18.30 3.69 -5.35
CA VAL A 92 19.32 4.01 -4.34
C VAL A 92 18.66 4.58 -3.10
N PRO A 93 18.70 3.90 -1.93
CA PRO A 93 18.25 4.50 -0.69
C PRO A 93 19.20 5.59 -0.24
N VAL A 94 18.67 6.79 0.02
CA VAL A 94 19.40 7.92 0.60
C VAL A 94 18.99 8.03 2.05
N PHE A 95 19.92 7.71 2.95
CA PHE A 95 19.64 7.66 4.37
C PHE A 95 19.82 9.04 5.02
N VAL A 96 18.76 9.47 5.72
CA VAL A 96 18.79 10.61 6.63
C VAL A 96 18.73 10.06 8.06
N ASP A 97 19.43 10.71 8.99
CA ASP A 97 19.45 10.30 10.39
C ASP A 97 18.10 10.58 11.08
N VAL A 98 17.95 10.05 12.28
CA VAL A 98 16.75 10.19 13.10
C VAL A 98 17.02 11.05 14.35
N ASN A 99 15.98 11.72 14.83
CA ASN A 99 16.05 12.48 16.07
C ASN A 99 15.74 11.58 17.28
N ILE A 100 16.53 11.73 18.33
CA ILE A 100 16.27 11.09 19.63
C ILE A 100 15.60 12.12 20.55
N PRO A 101 14.53 11.78 21.26
CA PRO A 101 13.99 10.43 21.52
C PRO A 101 12.85 9.99 20.58
N GLN A 102 12.50 10.72 19.53
CA GLN A 102 11.34 10.43 18.67
C GLN A 102 11.58 9.27 17.70
N TYR A 103 12.83 9.01 17.33
CA TYR A 103 13.26 8.00 16.35
C TYR A 103 12.67 8.18 14.93
N ASN A 104 12.13 9.35 14.64
CA ASN A 104 11.66 9.75 13.32
C ASN A 104 12.74 10.56 12.59
N ILE A 105 12.61 10.65 11.26
CA ILE A 105 13.55 11.36 10.40
C ILE A 105 13.86 12.78 10.89
N ASP A 106 15.13 13.19 10.82
CA ASP A 106 15.53 14.58 11.01
C ASP A 106 15.15 15.40 9.77
N VAL A 107 14.00 16.03 9.84
CA VAL A 107 13.46 16.82 8.71
C VAL A 107 14.33 18.03 8.33
N THR A 108 15.21 18.50 9.23
CA THR A 108 16.12 19.61 8.94
C THR A 108 17.20 19.27 7.91
N ARG A 109 17.42 17.96 7.68
CA ARG A 109 18.42 17.44 6.75
C ARG A 109 17.86 16.98 5.42
N LEU A 110 16.56 17.14 5.17
CA LEU A 110 15.93 16.70 3.93
C LEU A 110 16.52 17.40 2.70
N GLU A 111 16.77 18.70 2.79
CA GLU A 111 17.35 19.46 1.65
C GLU A 111 18.80 19.03 1.32
N GLU A 112 19.58 18.59 2.31
CA GLU A 112 20.93 18.04 2.08
C GLU A 112 20.88 16.68 1.37
N ALA A 113 19.80 15.89 1.61
CA ALA A 113 19.60 14.58 1.02
C ALA A 113 19.03 14.63 -0.39
N TYR A 114 18.51 15.78 -0.83
CA TYR A 114 17.89 15.96 -2.14
C TYR A 114 18.92 16.08 -3.26
N SER A 115 18.64 15.41 -4.37
CA SER A 115 19.34 15.59 -5.64
C SER A 115 18.36 15.55 -6.82
N ALA A 116 18.82 15.86 -8.03
CA ALA A 116 18.01 15.73 -9.25
C ALA A 116 17.56 14.27 -9.55
N LYS A 117 18.16 13.27 -8.89
CA LYS A 117 17.78 11.85 -9.00
C LYS A 117 16.73 11.45 -7.97
N THR A 118 16.47 12.26 -6.96
CA THR A 118 15.47 11.96 -5.93
C THR A 118 14.07 11.94 -6.55
N LYS A 119 13.32 10.88 -6.31
CA LYS A 119 11.97 10.66 -6.86
C LYS A 119 10.92 10.42 -5.79
N ALA A 120 11.30 9.95 -4.63
CA ALA A 120 10.36 9.65 -3.55
C ALA A 120 10.99 9.81 -2.17
N VAL A 121 10.10 9.92 -1.19
CA VAL A 121 10.38 9.73 0.23
C VAL A 121 9.55 8.53 0.69
N MET A 122 10.17 7.56 1.38
CA MET A 122 9.49 6.39 1.95
C MET A 122 9.88 6.24 3.41
N LEU A 123 8.93 6.46 4.30
CA LEU A 123 9.16 6.54 5.75
C LEU A 123 8.10 5.77 6.51
N ALA A 124 8.52 5.16 7.63
CA ALA A 124 7.60 4.61 8.62
C ALA A 124 7.29 5.64 9.72
N HIS A 125 6.07 5.55 10.27
CA HIS A 125 5.70 6.20 11.52
C HIS A 125 6.21 5.34 12.67
N THR A 126 7.43 5.63 13.11
CA THR A 126 8.21 4.76 14.00
C THR A 126 7.50 4.50 15.32
N LEU A 127 7.26 3.22 15.63
CA LEU A 127 6.60 2.78 16.87
C LEU A 127 5.23 3.41 17.14
N GLY A 128 4.53 3.80 16.07
CA GLY A 128 3.22 4.46 16.15
C GLY A 128 3.28 5.98 16.38
N ASN A 129 4.49 6.55 16.44
CA ASN A 129 4.70 7.98 16.58
C ASN A 129 4.81 8.64 15.19
N PRO A 130 3.89 9.53 14.81
CA PRO A 130 3.96 10.17 13.49
C PRO A 130 5.24 10.99 13.33
N PHE A 131 5.93 10.84 12.19
CA PHE A 131 6.98 11.80 11.83
C PHE A 131 6.35 13.17 11.50
N ASP A 132 7.15 14.23 11.39
CA ASP A 132 6.66 15.56 11.00
C ASP A 132 6.13 15.51 9.54
N LEU A 133 4.86 15.07 9.42
CA LEU A 133 4.17 14.92 8.15
C LEU A 133 4.08 16.25 7.37
N LYS A 134 3.94 17.37 8.10
CA LYS A 134 3.89 18.69 7.44
C LYS A 134 5.20 19.01 6.75
N ALA A 135 6.30 18.90 7.47
CA ALA A 135 7.61 19.22 6.90
C ALA A 135 7.97 18.29 5.74
N VAL A 136 7.71 16.97 5.88
CA VAL A 136 7.98 16.00 4.82
C VAL A 136 7.07 16.21 3.61
N LYS A 137 5.77 16.47 3.83
CA LYS A 137 4.81 16.71 2.74
C LYS A 137 5.14 17.97 1.98
N ASP A 138 5.42 19.09 2.69
CA ASP A 138 5.82 20.35 2.08
C ASP A 138 7.11 20.20 1.25
N PHE A 139 8.07 19.42 1.75
CA PHE A 139 9.29 19.07 1.01
C PHE A 139 8.99 18.28 -0.25
N CYS A 140 8.18 17.22 -0.16
CA CYS A 140 7.78 16.41 -1.32
C CYS A 140 7.06 17.25 -2.37
N ASP A 141 6.16 18.14 -1.95
CA ASP A 141 5.38 18.97 -2.87
C ASP A 141 6.28 20.01 -3.59
N ARG A 142 7.23 20.65 -2.87
CA ARG A 142 8.18 21.59 -3.48
C ARG A 142 9.04 20.95 -4.56
N HIS A 143 9.45 19.69 -4.36
CA HIS A 143 10.35 18.97 -5.27
C HIS A 143 9.61 18.01 -6.21
N GLY A 144 8.29 17.92 -6.15
CA GLY A 144 7.48 17.03 -6.98
C GLY A 144 7.74 15.53 -6.73
N LEU A 145 8.09 15.17 -5.48
CA LEU A 145 8.41 13.80 -5.05
C LEU A 145 7.16 13.04 -4.65
N TRP A 146 7.22 11.71 -4.76
CA TRP A 146 6.23 10.82 -4.19
C TRP A 146 6.47 10.64 -2.68
N LEU A 147 5.40 10.53 -1.90
CA LEU A 147 5.47 10.19 -0.48
C LEU A 147 4.76 8.85 -0.23
N ILE A 148 5.53 7.87 0.28
CA ILE A 148 4.98 6.60 0.80
C ILE A 148 5.07 6.64 2.32
N GLU A 149 3.92 6.44 2.98
CA GLU A 149 3.82 6.30 4.43
C GLU A 149 3.69 4.82 4.80
N ASP A 150 4.74 4.24 5.41
CA ASP A 150 4.65 2.93 6.05
C ASP A 150 3.96 3.11 7.41
N ASN A 151 2.69 2.74 7.46
CA ASN A 151 1.82 2.90 8.63
C ASN A 151 1.62 1.58 9.40
N CYS A 152 2.51 0.61 9.24
CA CYS A 152 2.39 -0.71 9.88
C CYS A 152 2.31 -0.59 11.41
N ASP A 153 3.10 0.28 12.01
CA ASP A 153 3.14 0.50 13.47
C ASP A 153 2.18 1.59 13.98
N ALA A 154 1.51 2.33 13.10
CA ALA A 154 0.78 3.54 13.47
C ALA A 154 -0.68 3.56 13.02
N LEU A 155 -1.26 2.40 12.70
CA LEU A 155 -2.67 2.34 12.31
C LEU A 155 -3.56 2.88 13.44
N GLY A 156 -4.36 3.91 13.14
CA GLY A 156 -5.21 4.60 14.12
C GLY A 156 -4.54 5.80 14.80
N SER A 157 -3.24 6.05 14.58
CA SER A 157 -2.59 7.29 14.99
C SER A 157 -3.08 8.46 14.13
N GLU A 158 -3.10 9.64 14.73
CA GLU A 158 -3.60 10.86 14.10
C GLU A 158 -2.51 11.93 14.00
N TYR A 159 -2.61 12.78 12.99
CA TYR A 159 -1.76 13.95 12.80
C TYR A 159 -2.61 15.15 12.39
N THR A 160 -2.35 16.31 13.02
CA THR A 160 -3.04 17.55 12.66
C THR A 160 -2.20 18.37 11.70
N LEU A 161 -2.71 18.55 10.49
CA LEU A 161 -2.09 19.32 9.41
C LEU A 161 -2.99 20.50 9.07
N ASP A 162 -2.48 21.72 9.22
CA ASP A 162 -3.20 22.97 8.90
C ASP A 162 -4.63 23.01 9.49
N GLY A 163 -4.76 22.58 10.75
CA GLY A 163 -6.02 22.59 11.52
C GLY A 163 -7.00 21.46 11.17
N LYS A 164 -6.63 20.53 10.30
CA LYS A 164 -7.39 19.31 9.99
C LYS A 164 -6.67 18.08 10.54
N THR A 165 -7.42 17.17 11.13
CA THR A 165 -6.88 15.90 11.64
C THR A 165 -7.04 14.81 10.59
N PHE A 166 -5.94 14.10 10.32
CA PHE A 166 -5.83 12.98 9.40
C PHE A 166 -5.35 11.74 10.17
N LEU A 167 -5.77 10.58 9.74
CA LEU A 167 -5.13 9.33 10.14
C LEU A 167 -3.76 9.22 9.44
N THR A 168 -2.75 8.73 10.16
CA THR A 168 -1.44 8.44 9.55
C THR A 168 -1.59 7.45 8.40
N GLY A 169 -0.72 7.55 7.39
CA GLY A 169 -0.81 6.75 6.17
C GLY A 169 -1.75 7.32 5.10
N THR A 170 -2.44 8.46 5.37
CA THR A 170 -3.43 9.03 4.44
C THR A 170 -3.07 10.43 3.93
N VAL A 171 -1.91 10.94 4.27
CA VAL A 171 -1.43 12.28 3.87
C VAL A 171 -0.53 12.20 2.62
N GLY A 172 0.27 11.14 2.50
CA GLY A 172 1.10 10.87 1.33
C GLY A 172 0.33 10.37 0.12
N ASP A 173 1.06 10.01 -0.92
CA ASP A 173 0.47 9.46 -2.16
C ASP A 173 -0.01 8.02 -2.00
N ILE A 174 0.70 7.22 -1.18
CA ILE A 174 0.39 5.82 -0.88
C ILE A 174 0.67 5.55 0.59
N GLY A 175 -0.28 4.92 1.27
CA GLY A 175 -0.10 4.37 2.60
C GLY A 175 -0.10 2.84 2.59
N THR A 176 0.58 2.24 3.58
CA THR A 176 0.62 0.79 3.78
C THR A 176 0.29 0.43 5.22
N SER A 177 -0.26 -0.76 5.43
CA SER A 177 -0.51 -1.30 6.76
C SER A 177 -0.22 -2.78 6.81
N SER A 178 0.08 -3.28 8.01
CA SER A 178 0.29 -4.70 8.29
C SER A 178 -0.76 -5.22 9.27
N PHE A 179 -1.19 -6.44 9.05
CA PHE A 179 -2.12 -7.16 9.93
C PHE A 179 -1.47 -8.42 10.51
N TYR A 180 -0.13 -8.39 10.68
CA TYR A 180 0.63 -9.35 11.45
C TYR A 180 0.24 -9.25 12.94
N PRO A 181 0.24 -10.35 13.74
CA PRO A 181 -0.32 -10.37 15.10
C PRO A 181 0.15 -9.27 16.06
N PRO A 182 1.42 -8.80 16.06
CA PRO A 182 1.84 -7.75 16.99
C PRO A 182 1.29 -6.36 16.66
N HIS A 183 0.74 -6.14 15.48
CA HIS A 183 0.18 -4.84 15.08
C HIS A 183 -1.20 -4.58 15.72
N HIS A 184 -1.87 -3.51 15.31
CA HIS A 184 -3.08 -2.99 15.97
C HIS A 184 -4.32 -3.87 15.74
N MET A 185 -4.38 -4.60 14.64
CA MET A 185 -5.36 -5.63 14.32
C MET A 185 -4.67 -6.74 13.54
N THR A 186 -5.25 -7.94 13.51
CA THR A 186 -4.59 -9.09 12.86
C THR A 186 -5.51 -9.87 11.93
N MET A 187 -4.88 -10.47 10.91
CA MET A 187 -5.46 -11.49 10.04
C MET A 187 -4.67 -12.82 10.11
N GLY A 188 -3.78 -12.97 11.13
CA GLY A 188 -2.70 -13.96 11.12
C GLY A 188 -1.55 -13.45 10.26
N GLU A 189 -1.73 -13.39 8.95
CA GLU A 189 -0.90 -12.65 8.00
C GLU A 189 -1.80 -11.81 7.11
N GLY A 190 -1.38 -10.59 6.79
CA GLY A 190 -2.12 -9.67 5.93
C GLY A 190 -1.46 -8.29 5.88
N GLY A 191 -1.88 -7.49 4.93
CA GLY A 191 -1.49 -6.10 4.78
C GLY A 191 -2.42 -5.38 3.80
N ALA A 192 -2.30 -4.06 3.75
CA ALA A 192 -3.08 -3.26 2.82
C ALA A 192 -2.23 -2.15 2.21
N VAL A 193 -2.54 -1.81 0.96
CA VAL A 193 -2.02 -0.63 0.26
C VAL A 193 -3.20 0.25 -0.10
N TYR A 194 -3.12 1.53 0.20
CA TYR A 194 -4.24 2.44 -0.03
C TYR A 194 -3.78 3.80 -0.57
N THR A 195 -4.66 4.44 -1.34
CA THR A 195 -4.38 5.71 -2.03
C THR A 195 -5.67 6.40 -2.49
N ASP A 196 -5.62 7.71 -2.67
CA ASP A 196 -6.69 8.46 -3.32
C ASP A 196 -6.51 8.58 -4.84
N ASN A 197 -5.34 8.18 -5.35
CA ASN A 197 -5.00 8.32 -6.76
C ASN A 197 -5.45 7.09 -7.57
N PRO A 198 -6.40 7.23 -8.51
CA PRO A 198 -6.91 6.09 -9.29
C PRO A 198 -5.86 5.46 -10.20
N LEU A 199 -4.86 6.21 -10.66
CA LEU A 199 -3.78 5.66 -11.48
C LEU A 199 -2.83 4.81 -10.64
N LEU A 200 -2.48 5.25 -9.43
CA LEU A 200 -1.69 4.45 -8.49
C LEU A 200 -2.45 3.19 -8.09
N HIS A 201 -3.75 3.29 -7.81
CA HIS A 201 -4.57 2.11 -7.51
C HIS A 201 -4.58 1.10 -8.66
N LYS A 202 -4.71 1.57 -9.92
CA LYS A 202 -4.59 0.70 -11.10
C LYS A 202 -3.24 -0.02 -11.13
N CYS A 203 -2.13 0.70 -10.90
CA CYS A 203 -0.79 0.12 -10.87
C CYS A 203 -0.65 -0.91 -9.73
N ILE A 204 -1.09 -0.57 -8.50
CA ILE A 204 -1.08 -1.44 -7.33
C ILE A 204 -1.79 -2.77 -7.64
N ARG A 205 -3.01 -2.72 -8.17
CA ARG A 205 -3.76 -3.92 -8.52
C ARG A 205 -3.08 -4.75 -9.61
N SER A 206 -2.53 -4.10 -10.63
CA SER A 206 -1.80 -4.78 -11.68
C SER A 206 -0.58 -5.54 -11.11
N PHE A 207 0.28 -4.86 -10.35
CA PHE A 207 1.44 -5.50 -9.73
C PHE A 207 1.06 -6.60 -8.74
N ARG A 208 -0.04 -6.43 -7.97
CA ARG A 208 -0.55 -7.46 -7.05
C ARG A 208 -0.96 -8.74 -7.77
N ASP A 209 -1.54 -8.59 -8.98
CA ASP A 209 -2.18 -9.66 -9.74
C ASP A 209 -1.37 -9.98 -11.01
N TRP A 210 -0.12 -10.41 -10.85
CA TRP A 210 0.87 -10.84 -11.87
C TRP A 210 1.27 -9.77 -12.90
N GLY A 211 0.86 -8.54 -12.76
CA GLY A 211 1.08 -7.46 -13.73
C GLY A 211 0.01 -7.38 -14.82
N ARG A 212 -1.16 -8.00 -14.63
CA ARG A 212 -2.27 -7.96 -15.58
C ARG A 212 -2.76 -6.55 -15.84
N ASP A 213 -3.12 -6.28 -17.09
CA ASP A 213 -3.86 -5.06 -17.46
C ASP A 213 -5.36 -5.15 -17.07
N CYS A 214 -5.91 -6.35 -17.07
CA CYS A 214 -7.28 -6.62 -16.65
C CYS A 214 -7.44 -6.44 -15.13
N SER A 215 -8.45 -5.68 -14.72
CA SER A 215 -8.78 -5.40 -13.32
C SER A 215 -10.01 -6.16 -12.79
N CYS A 216 -10.51 -7.16 -13.51
CA CYS A 216 -11.61 -7.99 -13.06
C CYS A 216 -11.21 -8.78 -11.79
N PRO A 217 -12.04 -8.80 -10.74
CA PRO A 217 -11.76 -9.61 -9.56
C PRO A 217 -11.78 -11.11 -9.88
N PRO A 218 -11.13 -11.94 -9.04
CA PRO A 218 -11.17 -13.39 -9.21
C PRO A 218 -12.59 -13.94 -9.31
N GLY A 219 -12.81 -14.87 -10.24
CA GLY A 219 -14.12 -15.49 -10.47
C GLY A 219 -15.15 -14.63 -11.20
N ARG A 220 -14.85 -13.38 -11.54
CA ARG A 220 -15.75 -12.45 -12.24
C ARG A 220 -15.10 -11.92 -13.50
N ASP A 221 -15.19 -12.65 -14.58
CA ASP A 221 -14.61 -12.28 -15.87
C ASP A 221 -15.52 -11.34 -16.68
N GLY A 222 -14.93 -10.52 -17.54
CA GLY A 222 -15.66 -9.72 -18.51
C GLY A 222 -16.41 -8.50 -17.98
N LEU A 223 -16.20 -8.09 -16.70
CA LEU A 223 -16.90 -6.93 -16.11
C LEU A 223 -16.61 -5.60 -16.83
N CYS A 224 -15.47 -5.49 -17.49
CA CYS A 224 -15.13 -4.29 -18.28
C CYS A 224 -15.92 -4.17 -19.58
N GLY A 225 -16.59 -5.24 -20.05
CA GLY A 225 -17.27 -5.29 -21.36
C GLY A 225 -16.34 -5.31 -22.57
N HIS A 226 -15.02 -5.32 -22.32
CA HIS A 226 -13.98 -5.12 -23.36
C HIS A 226 -12.95 -6.25 -23.41
N ARG A 227 -13.40 -7.49 -23.20
CA ARG A 227 -12.48 -8.64 -23.10
C ARG A 227 -11.79 -8.98 -24.41
N TYR A 228 -12.49 -8.81 -25.56
CA TYR A 228 -12.03 -9.26 -26.89
C TYR A 228 -12.05 -8.18 -27.97
N ASP A 229 -12.46 -6.95 -27.66
CA ASP A 229 -12.73 -5.90 -28.63
C ASP A 229 -11.61 -4.84 -28.74
N ARG A 230 -10.54 -4.99 -27.97
CA ARG A 230 -9.41 -4.05 -27.97
C ARG A 230 -8.21 -4.60 -28.71
N GLN A 231 -7.47 -3.71 -29.34
CA GLN A 231 -6.17 -4.02 -29.95
C GLN A 231 -5.04 -3.78 -28.93
N TYR A 232 -4.15 -4.74 -28.76
CA TYR A 232 -3.01 -4.67 -27.84
C TYR A 232 -1.70 -4.79 -28.64
N GLY A 233 -1.14 -3.65 -29.05
CA GLY A 233 0.08 -3.60 -29.87
C GLY A 233 -0.07 -4.42 -31.15
N GLN A 234 0.83 -5.39 -31.36
CA GLN A 234 0.84 -6.28 -32.53
C GLN A 234 0.14 -7.64 -32.28
N LEU A 235 -0.54 -7.82 -31.15
CA LEU A 235 -1.26 -9.06 -30.89
C LEU A 235 -2.44 -9.22 -31.85
N PRO A 236 -2.87 -10.47 -32.15
CA PRO A 236 -4.02 -10.70 -33.02
C PRO A 236 -5.29 -9.97 -32.56
N ALA A 237 -6.12 -9.55 -33.48
CA ALA A 237 -7.44 -8.99 -33.17
C ALA A 237 -8.27 -10.02 -32.37
N GLY A 238 -8.98 -9.55 -31.32
CA GLY A 238 -9.75 -10.42 -30.43
C GLY A 238 -8.91 -11.15 -29.38
N TYR A 239 -7.65 -10.75 -29.19
CA TYR A 239 -6.82 -11.31 -28.11
C TYR A 239 -7.47 -11.09 -26.74
N ASP A 240 -7.45 -12.12 -25.88
CA ASP A 240 -8.08 -12.06 -24.57
C ASP A 240 -7.36 -11.07 -23.64
N HIS A 241 -8.02 -9.96 -23.30
CA HIS A 241 -7.52 -8.94 -22.36
C HIS A 241 -7.02 -9.49 -21.02
N LYS A 242 -7.60 -10.59 -20.55
CA LYS A 242 -7.19 -11.25 -19.30
C LYS A 242 -5.72 -11.69 -19.30
N TYR A 243 -5.16 -11.95 -20.48
CA TYR A 243 -3.77 -12.40 -20.67
C TYR A 243 -2.84 -11.31 -21.21
N VAL A 244 -3.28 -10.05 -21.15
CA VAL A 244 -2.42 -8.89 -21.41
C VAL A 244 -1.77 -8.44 -20.12
N TYR A 245 -0.46 -8.26 -20.13
CA TYR A 245 0.33 -7.86 -18.97
C TYR A 245 0.98 -6.51 -19.22
N SER A 246 0.66 -5.52 -18.39
CA SER A 246 1.25 -4.18 -18.43
C SER A 246 2.51 -4.05 -17.59
N HIS A 247 2.73 -4.99 -16.66
CA HIS A 247 3.85 -5.00 -15.74
C HIS A 247 4.38 -6.42 -15.55
N PHE A 248 5.60 -6.54 -15.01
CA PHE A 248 6.10 -7.76 -14.38
C PHE A 248 5.70 -7.73 -12.90
N GLY A 249 4.56 -8.31 -12.58
CA GLY A 249 3.97 -8.24 -11.26
C GLY A 249 4.16 -9.51 -10.44
N TYR A 250 3.45 -9.57 -9.33
CA TYR A 250 3.55 -10.60 -8.30
C TYR A 250 2.19 -11.30 -8.10
N ASN A 251 2.15 -12.33 -7.27
CA ASN A 251 0.90 -12.80 -6.68
C ASN A 251 0.93 -12.54 -5.17
N LEU A 252 0.40 -11.38 -4.76
CA LEU A 252 0.46 -10.92 -3.38
C LEU A 252 -0.93 -10.82 -2.73
N LYS A 253 -1.94 -11.45 -3.34
CA LYS A 253 -3.30 -11.46 -2.77
C LYS A 253 -3.32 -12.19 -1.42
N ALA A 254 -4.08 -11.67 -0.47
CA ALA A 254 -4.53 -12.43 0.68
C ALA A 254 -5.61 -13.44 0.26
N THR A 255 -5.81 -14.47 1.06
CA THR A 255 -6.93 -15.39 0.94
C THR A 255 -8.19 -14.79 1.57
N ASP A 256 -9.37 -15.26 1.15
CA ASP A 256 -10.62 -14.83 1.78
C ASP A 256 -10.75 -15.28 3.23
N LEU A 257 -10.09 -16.39 3.61
CA LEU A 257 -9.95 -16.83 4.99
C LEU A 257 -9.26 -15.77 5.89
N GLN A 258 -8.17 -15.16 5.41
CA GLN A 258 -7.48 -14.07 6.12
C GLN A 258 -8.36 -12.82 6.17
N ALA A 259 -8.98 -12.45 5.05
CA ALA A 259 -9.85 -11.30 4.96
C ALA A 259 -11.07 -11.40 5.89
N SER A 260 -11.62 -12.61 6.09
CA SER A 260 -12.76 -12.86 6.96
C SER A 260 -12.47 -12.54 8.44
N ILE A 261 -11.27 -12.89 8.90
CA ILE A 261 -10.76 -12.49 10.23
C ILE A 261 -10.63 -10.97 10.30
N GLY A 262 -10.04 -10.36 9.25
CA GLY A 262 -9.83 -8.92 9.17
C GLY A 262 -11.12 -8.11 9.26
N CYS A 263 -12.21 -8.55 8.63
CA CYS A 263 -13.51 -7.89 8.73
C CYS A 263 -13.99 -7.82 10.18
N ALA A 264 -13.93 -8.92 10.93
CA ALA A 264 -14.34 -8.95 12.33
C ALA A 264 -13.40 -8.11 13.24
N GLN A 265 -12.11 -8.10 12.94
CA GLN A 265 -11.12 -7.27 13.65
C GLN A 265 -11.36 -5.77 13.39
N LEU A 266 -11.69 -5.39 12.16
CA LEU A 266 -11.94 -4.00 11.79
C LEU A 266 -13.17 -3.42 12.51
N GLU A 267 -14.22 -4.21 12.69
CA GLU A 267 -15.39 -3.80 13.48
C GLU A 267 -15.04 -3.45 14.94
N LYS A 268 -14.07 -4.15 15.52
CA LYS A 268 -13.59 -3.95 16.90
C LYS A 268 -12.49 -2.90 17.00
N PHE A 269 -11.88 -2.53 15.88
CA PHE A 269 -10.66 -1.75 15.84
C PHE A 269 -10.75 -0.40 16.60
N PRO A 270 -11.85 0.38 16.50
CA PRO A 270 -11.96 1.62 17.29
C PRO A 270 -11.77 1.38 18.81
N SER A 271 -12.31 0.27 19.33
CA SER A 271 -12.13 -0.09 20.76
C SER A 271 -10.70 -0.52 21.10
N PHE A 272 -9.94 -1.02 20.12
CA PHE A 272 -8.54 -1.35 20.34
C PHE A 272 -7.67 -0.10 20.41
N VAL A 273 -7.93 0.89 19.56
CA VAL A 273 -7.25 2.19 19.60
C VAL A 273 -7.52 2.90 20.92
N GLU A 274 -8.78 2.93 21.38
CA GLU A 274 -9.17 3.57 22.64
C GLU A 274 -8.46 2.98 23.88
N ARG A 275 -8.10 1.69 23.83
CA ARG A 275 -7.43 0.99 24.96
C ARG A 275 -5.91 1.17 24.99
N ARG A 276 -5.32 1.68 23.94
CA ARG A 276 -3.87 1.92 23.82
C ARG A 276 -3.50 3.33 24.19
#